data_27c2ca4bdc9b9a81a1d9a6e3f6c1bcbf
#
_entry.id   27c2ca4bdc9b9a81a1d9a6e3f6c1bcbf
#
_cell.length_a   1.000
_cell.length_b   1.000
_cell.length_c   1.000
_cell.angle_alpha   90.00
_cell.angle_beta   90.00
_cell.angle_gamma   90.00
#
_symmetry.space_group_name_H-M   'P 1'
#
loop_
_entity.id
_entity.type
_entity.pdbx_description
1 polymer ?
#
loop_
_entity_poly.entity_id
_entity_poly.type
_entity_poly.pdbx_seq_one_letter_code
_entity_poly.pdbx_strand_id
1 'polypeptide(L)'
;RRPPRSTPLYSSAASDVYKRQVFEQSTMTLQIETTRAIAAQILRHRSFTFQEFSQRYAESNELGNIQLPDLRKQDKKNRQNSTDDLDPFVRQKLEAQMITLFSSSQSLYNQMIQEGVAKECARMVLPLCTPTKIYMTGSCRSWIHYINLRSAHGTQKEHMEIAEACRKVFTEQFPSVSEALEWE
;
A
#
# COMPACT_ATOMS: atom_id res chain seq x y z
N ARG A 1 -40.01 35.64 28.00
CA ARG A 1 -38.74 35.28 27.28
C ARG A 1 -38.58 33.79 27.39
N ARG A 2 -38.58 33.07 26.25
CA ARG A 2 -38.21 31.64 26.22
C ARG A 2 -36.70 31.52 26.39
N PRO A 3 -36.20 30.57 27.20
CA PRO A 3 -34.78 30.33 27.32
C PRO A 3 -34.22 29.85 25.95
N PRO A 4 -32.96 30.17 25.64
CA PRO A 4 -32.36 29.71 24.42
C PRO A 4 -32.35 28.17 24.41
N ARG A 5 -32.80 27.55 23.31
CA ARG A 5 -32.70 26.11 23.11
C ARG A 5 -31.23 25.75 23.06
N SER A 6 -30.73 25.05 24.06
CA SER A 6 -29.43 24.42 24.02
C SER A 6 -29.43 23.44 22.86
N THR A 7 -28.57 23.64 21.87
CA THR A 7 -28.37 22.68 20.78
C THR A 7 -27.77 21.42 21.38
N PRO A 8 -28.41 20.25 21.26
CA PRO A 8 -27.88 19.05 21.86
C PRO A 8 -26.50 18.67 21.29
N LEU A 9 -25.58 18.18 22.11
CA LEU A 9 -24.22 17.77 21.73
C LEU A 9 -24.21 16.74 20.55
N TYR A 10 -25.24 15.93 20.41
CA TYR A 10 -25.37 14.99 19.28
C TYR A 10 -25.71 15.68 17.96
N SER A 11 -26.16 16.94 17.94
CA SER A 11 -26.38 17.67 16.70
C SER A 11 -25.06 18.10 16.03
N SER A 12 -23.98 18.31 16.80
CA SER A 12 -22.65 18.57 16.24
C SER A 12 -22.07 17.33 15.56
N ALA A 13 -22.15 16.15 16.22
CA ALA A 13 -21.72 14.88 15.63
C ALA A 13 -22.53 14.52 14.36
N ALA A 14 -23.85 14.71 14.38
CA ALA A 14 -24.69 14.51 13.20
C ALA A 14 -24.34 15.50 12.07
N SER A 15 -24.06 16.76 12.41
CA SER A 15 -23.59 17.77 11.45
C SER A 15 -22.25 17.39 10.83
N ASP A 16 -21.30 16.85 11.62
CA ASP A 16 -20.00 16.41 11.11
C ASP A 16 -20.13 15.20 10.18
N VAL A 17 -20.99 14.24 10.50
CA VAL A 17 -21.27 13.11 9.61
C VAL A 17 -21.89 13.60 8.31
N TYR A 18 -22.87 14.52 8.38
CA TYR A 18 -23.52 15.08 7.20
C TYR A 18 -22.55 15.88 6.31
N LYS A 19 -21.67 16.68 6.89
CA LYS A 19 -20.64 17.41 6.15
C LYS A 19 -19.65 16.50 5.43
N ARG A 20 -19.37 15.32 5.98
CA ARG A 20 -18.47 14.33 5.36
C ARG A 20 -19.14 13.52 4.25
N GLN A 21 -20.45 13.54 4.10
CA GLN A 21 -21.15 12.83 3.04
C GLN A 21 -20.78 13.31 1.63
N VAL A 22 -20.42 14.58 1.46
CA VAL A 22 -19.94 15.11 0.18
C VAL A 22 -18.70 14.37 -0.33
N PHE A 23 -17.85 13.88 0.55
CA PHE A 23 -16.64 13.12 0.20
C PHE A 23 -16.93 11.70 -0.31
N GLU A 24 -18.15 11.21 -0.18
CA GLU A 24 -18.58 9.94 -0.78
C GLU A 24 -18.98 10.11 -2.26
N GLN A 25 -19.26 11.33 -2.72
CA GLN A 25 -19.71 11.61 -4.08
C GLN A 25 -18.58 11.81 -5.08
N SER A 26 -17.34 11.97 -4.60
CA SER A 26 -16.14 12.09 -5.43
C SER A 26 -15.27 10.85 -5.26
N THR A 27 -14.77 10.32 -6.35
CA THR A 27 -13.93 9.13 -6.37
C THR A 27 -12.59 9.39 -7.04
N MET A 28 -11.57 8.68 -6.62
CA MET A 28 -10.26 8.68 -7.25
C MET A 28 -9.79 7.23 -7.47
N THR A 29 -9.17 6.99 -8.62
CA THR A 29 -8.51 5.73 -8.95
C THR A 29 -7.03 5.99 -9.12
N LEU A 30 -6.20 5.24 -8.41
CA LEU A 30 -4.75 5.28 -8.58
C LEU A 30 -4.21 3.94 -9.07
N GLN A 31 -3.22 4.00 -9.96
CA GLN A 31 -2.34 2.89 -10.25
C GLN A 31 -1.20 2.91 -9.24
N ILE A 32 -1.01 1.81 -8.54
CA ILE A 32 0.04 1.63 -7.52
C ILE A 32 0.94 0.49 -7.98
N GLU A 33 2.22 0.80 -8.17
CA GLU A 33 3.27 -0.19 -8.43
C GLU A 33 3.97 -0.52 -7.12
N THR A 34 4.02 -1.79 -6.77
CA THR A 34 4.54 -2.26 -5.48
C THR A 34 4.94 -3.72 -5.55
N THR A 35 5.24 -4.33 -4.42
CA THR A 35 5.51 -5.76 -4.30
C THR A 35 4.27 -6.55 -3.86
N ARG A 36 4.25 -7.85 -4.11
CA ARG A 36 3.20 -8.77 -3.64
C ARG A 36 3.03 -8.72 -2.12
N ALA A 37 4.11 -8.51 -1.38
CA ALA A 37 4.09 -8.39 0.08
C ALA A 37 3.25 -7.19 0.54
N ILE A 38 3.45 -6.03 -0.08
CA ILE A 38 2.75 -4.79 0.26
C ILE A 38 1.33 -4.80 -0.31
N ALA A 39 1.17 -5.30 -1.55
CA ALA A 39 -0.14 -5.48 -2.16
C ALA A 39 -1.11 -6.26 -1.25
N ALA A 40 -0.64 -7.35 -0.63
CA ALA A 40 -1.45 -8.13 0.30
C ALA A 40 -1.93 -7.33 1.54
N GLN A 41 -1.21 -6.28 1.93
CA GLN A 41 -1.65 -5.36 3.00
C GLN A 41 -2.65 -4.33 2.48
N ILE A 42 -2.42 -3.78 1.29
CA ILE A 42 -3.29 -2.79 0.66
C ILE A 42 -4.68 -3.39 0.39
N LEU A 43 -4.73 -4.60 -0.15
CA LEU A 43 -5.98 -5.31 -0.49
C LEU A 43 -6.90 -5.60 0.71
N ARG A 44 -6.42 -5.43 1.95
CA ARG A 44 -7.26 -5.55 3.16
C ARG A 44 -8.15 -4.33 3.44
N HIS A 45 -7.97 -3.23 2.73
CA HIS A 45 -8.78 -2.02 2.88
C HIS A 45 -10.14 -2.18 2.19
N ARG A 46 -11.16 -2.63 2.94
CA ARG A 46 -12.49 -3.00 2.42
C ARG A 46 -13.31 -1.85 1.85
N SER A 47 -12.92 -0.60 2.12
CA SER A 47 -13.59 0.60 1.59
C SER A 47 -13.16 0.95 0.17
N PHE A 48 -12.38 0.11 -0.48
CA PHE A 48 -11.90 0.28 -1.85
C PHE A 48 -12.26 -0.92 -2.70
N THR A 49 -12.30 -0.68 -4.01
CA THR A 49 -12.31 -1.72 -5.02
C THR A 49 -10.93 -1.82 -5.67
N PHE A 50 -10.56 -3.03 -6.05
CA PHE A 50 -9.21 -3.31 -6.54
C PHE A 50 -9.24 -4.14 -7.82
N GLN A 51 -8.25 -3.86 -8.69
CA GLN A 51 -7.85 -4.75 -9.76
C GLN A 51 -6.34 -4.93 -9.67
N GLU A 52 -5.88 -6.15 -9.45
CA GLU A 52 -4.45 -6.47 -9.38
C GLU A 52 -4.00 -7.15 -10.65
N PHE A 53 -2.76 -6.89 -11.07
CA PHE A 53 -2.09 -7.61 -12.16
C PHE A 53 -2.12 -9.12 -11.90
N SER A 54 -2.66 -9.87 -12.84
CA SER A 54 -2.85 -11.30 -12.67
C SER A 54 -1.71 -12.11 -13.28
N GLN A 55 -0.87 -12.67 -12.42
CA GLN A 55 0.18 -13.62 -12.80
C GLN A 55 -0.35 -14.99 -13.29
N ARG A 56 -1.67 -15.18 -13.36
CA ARG A 56 -2.28 -16.34 -14.01
C ARG A 56 -2.40 -16.16 -15.53
N TYR A 57 -2.53 -14.91 -15.99
CA TYR A 57 -2.73 -14.55 -17.39
C TYR A 57 -1.46 -14.00 -18.03
N ALA A 58 -0.72 -13.15 -17.32
CA ALA A 58 0.48 -12.50 -17.79
C ALA A 58 1.72 -13.02 -17.07
N GLU A 59 2.88 -12.87 -17.70
CA GLU A 59 4.15 -13.27 -17.09
C GLU A 59 4.66 -12.23 -16.11
N SER A 60 5.25 -12.69 -15.00
CA SER A 60 5.78 -11.80 -13.97
C SER A 60 6.87 -10.86 -14.48
N ASN A 61 7.57 -11.25 -15.53
CA ASN A 61 8.63 -10.47 -16.16
C ASN A 61 8.13 -9.16 -16.79
N GLU A 62 6.83 -9.04 -17.10
CA GLU A 62 6.23 -7.83 -17.67
C GLU A 62 6.25 -6.64 -16.70
N LEU A 63 6.39 -6.87 -15.41
CA LEU A 63 6.43 -5.85 -14.35
C LEU A 63 7.86 -5.50 -13.89
N GLY A 64 8.87 -6.08 -14.54
CA GLY A 64 10.26 -5.86 -14.20
C GLY A 64 10.86 -6.91 -13.25
N ASN A 65 12.07 -6.66 -12.82
CA ASN A 65 12.84 -7.57 -11.99
C ASN A 65 12.42 -7.52 -10.51
N ILE A 66 12.63 -8.64 -9.81
CA ILE A 66 12.45 -8.71 -8.36
C ILE A 66 13.44 -7.74 -7.70
N GLN A 67 12.91 -6.86 -6.85
CA GLN A 67 13.70 -5.87 -6.12
C GLN A 67 14.05 -6.38 -4.72
N LEU A 68 15.25 -6.03 -4.25
CA LEU A 68 15.63 -6.32 -2.87
C LEU A 68 14.78 -5.45 -1.91
N PRO A 69 14.27 -6.03 -0.82
CA PRO A 69 13.65 -5.25 0.24
C PRO A 69 14.73 -4.46 1.00
N ASP A 70 14.36 -3.30 1.55
CA ASP A 70 15.19 -2.56 2.48
C ASP A 70 15.28 -3.33 3.81
N LEU A 71 16.44 -3.94 4.07
CA LEU A 71 16.66 -4.77 5.26
C LEU A 71 16.83 -3.91 6.51
N ARG A 72 15.92 -4.06 7.45
CA ARG A 72 15.91 -3.36 8.74
C ARG A 72 15.92 -4.34 9.90
N LYS A 73 16.37 -3.89 11.05
CA LYS A 73 16.38 -4.67 12.28
C LYS A 73 15.01 -4.69 12.93
N GLN A 74 14.64 -5.82 13.51
CA GLN A 74 13.40 -5.95 14.28
C GLN A 74 13.44 -5.08 15.54
N ASP A 75 12.43 -4.25 15.74
CA ASP A 75 12.25 -3.50 16.99
C ASP A 75 11.98 -4.48 18.15
N LYS A 76 12.69 -4.29 19.25
CA LYS A 76 12.60 -5.16 20.44
C LYS A 76 11.30 -4.95 21.24
N LYS A 77 10.72 -3.75 21.18
CA LYS A 77 9.52 -3.39 21.95
C LYS A 77 8.23 -3.54 21.14
N ASN A 78 8.26 -3.09 19.89
CA ASN A 78 7.13 -3.17 18.99
C ASN A 78 7.39 -4.19 17.89
N ARG A 79 6.72 -5.34 17.97
CA ARG A 79 6.88 -6.45 17.01
C ARG A 79 6.47 -6.11 15.56
N GLN A 80 5.72 -5.04 15.36
CA GLN A 80 5.28 -4.58 14.04
C GLN A 80 6.23 -3.53 13.45
N ASN A 81 7.17 -3.02 14.24
CA ASN A 81 8.08 -1.97 13.85
C ASN A 81 9.47 -2.51 13.53
N SER A 82 10.24 -1.73 12.77
CA SER A 82 11.63 -1.97 12.45
C SER A 82 12.46 -0.71 12.70
N THR A 83 13.75 -0.89 12.95
CA THR A 83 14.72 0.18 13.16
C THR A 83 15.82 0.08 12.11
N ASP A 84 16.35 1.22 11.70
CA ASP A 84 17.38 1.29 10.63
C ASP A 84 18.81 1.18 11.18
N ASP A 85 18.99 0.38 12.25
CA ASP A 85 20.26 0.13 12.92
C ASP A 85 20.79 -1.29 12.68
N LEU A 86 20.46 -1.91 11.54
CA LEU A 86 21.02 -3.19 11.14
C LEU A 86 22.51 -3.01 10.80
N ASP A 87 23.36 -3.88 11.36
CA ASP A 87 24.78 -3.87 11.09
C ASP A 87 25.06 -3.93 9.58
N PRO A 88 25.88 -3.01 9.03
CA PRO A 88 26.12 -2.92 7.58
C PRO A 88 26.71 -4.19 6.97
N PHE A 89 27.59 -4.89 7.70
CA PHE A 89 28.20 -6.13 7.22
C PHE A 89 27.17 -7.26 7.15
N VAL A 90 26.30 -7.35 8.17
CA VAL A 90 25.19 -8.31 8.18
C VAL A 90 24.21 -7.99 7.04
N ARG A 91 23.86 -6.71 6.83
CA ARG A 91 22.99 -6.27 5.72
C ARG A 91 23.57 -6.72 4.38
N GLN A 92 24.82 -6.35 4.07
CA GLN A 92 25.49 -6.69 2.82
C GLN A 92 25.54 -8.21 2.56
N LYS A 93 25.86 -8.98 3.60
CA LYS A 93 25.90 -10.45 3.51
C LYS A 93 24.54 -11.03 3.15
N LEU A 94 23.47 -10.56 3.81
CA LEU A 94 22.11 -11.06 3.57
C LEU A 94 21.57 -10.63 2.19
N GLU A 95 21.86 -9.40 1.78
CA GLU A 95 21.51 -8.90 0.44
C GLU A 95 22.15 -9.75 -0.66
N ALA A 96 23.41 -10.09 -0.54
CA ALA A 96 24.09 -10.97 -1.50
C ALA A 96 23.45 -12.36 -1.58
N GLN A 97 23.05 -12.94 -0.44
CA GLN A 97 22.34 -14.21 -0.41
C GLN A 97 20.94 -14.10 -1.03
N MET A 98 20.22 -13.01 -0.79
CA MET A 98 18.92 -12.76 -1.37
C MET A 98 19.00 -12.58 -2.90
N ILE A 99 20.01 -11.87 -3.41
CA ILE A 99 20.24 -11.73 -4.85
C ILE A 99 20.39 -13.12 -5.50
N THR A 100 21.19 -13.99 -4.92
CA THR A 100 21.39 -15.36 -5.42
C THR A 100 20.08 -16.16 -5.41
N LEU A 101 19.32 -16.08 -4.32
CA LEU A 101 18.03 -16.77 -4.17
C LEU A 101 17.01 -16.24 -5.18
N PHE A 102 16.91 -14.93 -5.34
CA PHE A 102 15.94 -14.32 -6.27
C PHE A 102 16.28 -14.61 -7.73
N SER A 103 17.56 -14.59 -8.08
CA SER A 103 18.03 -15.00 -9.42
C SER A 103 17.69 -16.45 -9.71
N SER A 104 17.91 -17.35 -8.75
CA SER A 104 17.57 -18.78 -8.88
C SER A 104 16.04 -18.97 -9.00
N SER A 105 15.26 -18.26 -8.20
CA SER A 105 13.80 -18.30 -8.26
C SER A 105 13.26 -17.83 -9.62
N GLN A 106 13.79 -16.71 -10.13
CA GLN A 106 13.42 -16.18 -11.44
C GLN A 106 13.83 -17.12 -12.58
N SER A 107 15.01 -17.71 -12.50
CA SER A 107 15.48 -18.71 -13.48
C SER A 107 14.57 -19.94 -13.51
N LEU A 108 14.22 -20.46 -12.33
CA LEU A 108 13.30 -21.58 -12.23
C LEU A 108 11.90 -21.26 -12.80
N TYR A 109 11.37 -20.08 -12.48
CA TYR A 109 10.10 -19.60 -13.04
C TYR A 109 10.16 -19.60 -14.58
N ASN A 110 11.20 -19.01 -15.17
CA ASN A 110 11.37 -18.93 -16.61
C ASN A 110 11.49 -20.33 -17.25
N GLN A 111 12.24 -21.23 -16.62
CA GLN A 111 12.35 -22.62 -17.07
C GLN A 111 10.98 -23.33 -17.04
N MET A 112 10.21 -23.19 -15.95
CA MET A 112 8.87 -23.77 -15.85
C MET A 112 7.95 -23.26 -16.98
N ILE A 113 8.00 -21.98 -17.31
CA ILE A 113 7.21 -21.41 -18.42
C ILE A 113 7.66 -22.01 -19.76
N GLN A 114 8.96 -22.13 -19.99
CA GLN A 114 9.52 -22.71 -21.22
C GLN A 114 9.14 -24.20 -21.39
N GLU A 115 9.09 -24.95 -20.31
CA GLU A 115 8.66 -26.37 -20.28
C GLU A 115 7.12 -26.54 -20.36
N GLY A 116 6.37 -25.41 -20.49
CA GLY A 116 4.92 -25.44 -20.66
C GLY A 116 4.12 -25.60 -19.36
N VAL A 117 4.75 -25.42 -18.21
CA VAL A 117 4.04 -25.39 -16.92
C VAL A 117 3.08 -24.21 -16.88
N ALA A 118 1.86 -24.45 -16.43
CA ALA A 118 0.84 -23.41 -16.31
C ALA A 118 1.34 -22.24 -15.42
N LYS A 119 1.11 -20.99 -15.87
CA LYS A 119 1.53 -19.77 -15.15
C LYS A 119 1.05 -19.74 -13.69
N GLU A 120 -0.14 -20.28 -13.42
CA GLU A 120 -0.69 -20.38 -12.07
C GLU A 120 0.12 -21.28 -11.13
N CYS A 121 0.83 -22.26 -11.67
CA CYS A 121 1.75 -23.13 -10.93
C CYS A 121 3.15 -22.52 -10.86
N ALA A 122 3.69 -22.07 -12.01
CA ALA A 122 5.02 -21.50 -12.09
C ALA A 122 5.23 -20.32 -11.14
N ARG A 123 4.25 -19.43 -11.00
CA ARG A 123 4.32 -18.27 -10.09
C ARG A 123 4.54 -18.62 -8.61
N MET A 124 4.31 -19.87 -8.20
CA MET A 124 4.45 -20.27 -6.80
C MET A 124 5.90 -20.27 -6.31
N VAL A 125 6.87 -20.29 -7.22
CA VAL A 125 8.29 -20.21 -6.84
C VAL A 125 8.78 -18.78 -6.65
N LEU A 126 7.98 -17.77 -7.00
CA LEU A 126 8.38 -16.37 -6.94
C LEU A 126 8.28 -15.83 -5.49
N PRO A 127 9.26 -15.04 -5.03
CA PRO A 127 9.25 -14.46 -3.70
C PRO A 127 8.19 -13.35 -3.57
N LEU A 128 7.85 -13.00 -2.32
CA LEU A 128 6.92 -11.92 -2.02
C LEU A 128 7.39 -10.54 -2.50
N CYS A 129 8.69 -10.39 -2.76
CA CYS A 129 9.28 -9.17 -3.34
C CYS A 129 9.04 -9.02 -4.85
N THR A 130 8.36 -10.00 -5.48
CA THR A 130 7.96 -9.89 -6.89
C THR A 130 7.09 -8.67 -7.11
N PRO A 131 7.39 -7.83 -8.13
CA PRO A 131 6.58 -6.66 -8.44
C PRO A 131 5.13 -7.03 -8.77
N THR A 132 4.23 -6.11 -8.43
CA THR A 132 2.83 -6.18 -8.85
C THR A 132 2.29 -4.76 -9.09
N LYS A 133 1.17 -4.68 -9.79
CA LYS A 133 0.47 -3.45 -10.11
C LYS A 133 -0.97 -3.58 -9.67
N ILE A 134 -1.47 -2.57 -8.95
CA ILE A 134 -2.84 -2.52 -8.45
C ILE A 134 -3.50 -1.24 -8.95
N TYR A 135 -4.73 -1.35 -9.44
CA TYR A 135 -5.62 -0.21 -9.53
C TYR A 135 -6.49 -0.21 -8.27
N MET A 136 -6.47 0.90 -7.54
CA MET A 136 -7.18 1.09 -6.28
C MET A 136 -8.15 2.25 -6.43
N THR A 137 -9.46 1.97 -6.30
CA THR A 137 -10.53 2.94 -6.47
C THR A 137 -11.31 3.11 -5.19
N GLY A 138 -11.52 4.34 -4.77
CA GLY A 138 -12.34 4.66 -3.59
C GLY A 138 -12.86 6.08 -3.59
N SER A 139 -13.81 6.37 -2.69
CA SER A 139 -14.29 7.72 -2.45
C SER A 139 -13.19 8.59 -1.80
N CYS A 140 -13.29 9.92 -1.93
CA CYS A 140 -12.39 10.84 -1.24
C CYS A 140 -12.33 10.55 0.27
N ARG A 141 -13.47 10.21 0.89
CA ARG A 141 -13.51 9.81 2.31
C ARG A 141 -12.64 8.58 2.60
N SER A 142 -12.71 7.56 1.75
CA SER A 142 -11.89 6.35 1.87
C SER A 142 -10.41 6.68 1.75
N TRP A 143 -10.04 7.52 0.78
CA TRP A 143 -8.66 7.97 0.58
C TRP A 143 -8.12 8.77 1.77
N ILE A 144 -8.89 9.72 2.31
CA ILE A 144 -8.51 10.48 3.52
C ILE A 144 -8.23 9.52 4.68
N HIS A 145 -9.12 8.55 4.90
CA HIS A 145 -8.94 7.57 5.97
C HIS A 145 -7.70 6.69 5.75
N TYR A 146 -7.50 6.18 4.53
CA TYR A 146 -6.36 5.34 4.17
C TYR A 146 -5.04 6.07 4.37
N ILE A 147 -4.92 7.28 3.82
CA ILE A 147 -3.72 8.11 3.90
C ILE A 147 -3.38 8.37 5.37
N ASN A 148 -4.33 8.88 6.16
CA ASN A 148 -4.09 9.16 7.59
C ASN A 148 -3.69 7.90 8.37
N LEU A 149 -4.30 6.76 8.08
CA LEU A 149 -4.00 5.51 8.77
C LEU A 149 -2.61 4.98 8.39
N ARG A 150 -2.20 5.10 7.13
CA ARG A 150 -0.98 4.47 6.62
C ARG A 150 0.24 5.39 6.60
N SER A 151 0.06 6.69 6.74
CA SER A 151 1.17 7.63 7.02
C SER A 151 1.53 7.69 8.51
N ALA A 152 0.78 7.01 9.38
CA ALA A 152 1.04 7.01 10.82
C ALA A 152 2.20 6.08 11.22
N HIS A 153 2.86 6.42 12.34
CA HIS A 153 3.89 5.59 12.96
C HIS A 153 3.40 4.16 13.21
N GLY A 154 4.27 3.17 12.93
CA GLY A 154 3.96 1.75 13.06
C GLY A 154 3.43 1.10 11.77
N THR A 155 3.25 1.86 10.71
CA THR A 155 3.06 1.33 9.36
C THR A 155 4.41 0.87 8.81
N GLN A 156 4.43 -0.26 8.09
CA GLN A 156 5.63 -0.69 7.38
C GLN A 156 6.10 0.40 6.41
N LYS A 157 7.40 0.70 6.38
CA LYS A 157 8.00 1.81 5.63
C LYS A 157 7.54 1.88 4.17
N GLU A 158 7.60 0.75 3.45
CA GLU A 158 7.22 0.68 2.03
C GLU A 158 5.73 0.98 1.83
N HIS A 159 4.87 0.60 2.78
CA HIS A 159 3.45 0.93 2.72
C HIS A 159 3.18 2.41 3.06
N MET A 160 3.96 2.96 4.00
CA MET A 160 3.91 4.38 4.36
C MET A 160 4.34 5.27 3.17
N GLU A 161 5.41 4.92 2.47
CA GLU A 161 5.88 5.62 1.27
C GLU A 161 4.81 5.65 0.17
N ILE A 162 4.06 4.55 -0.02
CA ILE A 162 2.93 4.51 -0.94
C ILE A 162 1.80 5.44 -0.47
N ALA A 163 1.47 5.44 0.82
CA ALA A 163 0.43 6.33 1.36
C ALA A 163 0.80 7.81 1.19
N GLU A 164 2.06 8.17 1.39
CA GLU A 164 2.58 9.53 1.16
C GLU A 164 2.57 9.91 -0.33
N ALA A 165 2.88 8.98 -1.21
CA ALA A 165 2.75 9.20 -2.65
C ALA A 165 1.29 9.41 -3.06
N CYS A 166 0.36 8.62 -2.50
CA CYS A 166 -1.08 8.81 -2.71
C CYS A 166 -1.55 10.16 -2.17
N ARG A 167 -1.01 10.62 -1.02
CA ARG A 167 -1.30 11.93 -0.44
C ARG A 167 -0.93 13.06 -1.39
N LYS A 168 0.25 13.00 -2.01
CA LYS A 168 0.69 14.01 -2.99
C LYS A 168 -0.29 14.12 -4.15
N VAL A 169 -0.65 12.98 -4.77
CA VAL A 169 -1.63 12.97 -5.87
C VAL A 169 -2.99 13.48 -5.40
N PHE A 170 -3.43 13.08 -4.22
CA PHE A 170 -4.70 13.54 -3.65
C PHE A 170 -4.70 15.06 -3.46
N THR A 171 -3.62 15.64 -2.94
CA THR A 171 -3.47 17.09 -2.73
C THR A 171 -3.51 17.86 -4.06
N GLU A 172 -2.90 17.33 -5.11
CA GLU A 172 -2.94 17.94 -6.44
C GLU A 172 -4.34 17.91 -7.07
N GLN A 173 -5.09 16.81 -6.88
CA GLN A 173 -6.42 16.63 -7.48
C GLN A 173 -7.55 17.27 -6.66
N PHE A 174 -7.40 17.39 -5.34
CA PHE A 174 -8.39 17.93 -4.41
C PHE A 174 -7.79 19.01 -3.50
N PRO A 175 -7.27 20.13 -4.06
CA PRO A 175 -6.53 21.13 -3.30
C PRO A 175 -7.35 21.75 -2.16
N SER A 176 -8.62 22.10 -2.40
CA SER A 176 -9.48 22.70 -1.36
C SER A 176 -9.82 21.72 -0.22
N VAL A 177 -9.86 20.40 -0.51
CA VAL A 177 -10.05 19.38 0.52
C VAL A 177 -8.78 19.23 1.33
N SER A 178 -7.62 19.25 0.69
CA SER A 178 -6.32 19.11 1.33
C SER A 178 -5.98 20.31 2.21
N GLU A 179 -6.32 21.52 1.77
CA GLU A 179 -6.22 22.73 2.59
C GLU A 179 -7.08 22.63 3.86
N ALA A 180 -8.33 22.17 3.74
CA ALA A 180 -9.22 21.95 4.87
C ALA A 180 -8.76 20.82 5.82
N LEU A 181 -7.90 19.93 5.36
CA LEU A 181 -7.28 18.84 6.14
C LEU A 181 -5.90 19.22 6.68
N GLU A 182 -5.43 20.42 6.39
CA GLU A 182 -4.08 20.91 6.75
C GLU A 182 -2.97 19.97 6.17
N TRP A 183 -3.22 19.42 4.98
CA TRP A 183 -2.24 18.65 4.23
C TRP A 183 -1.45 19.57 3.31
N GLU A 184 -0.25 19.90 3.72
CA GLU A 184 0.71 20.64 2.90
C GLU A 184 1.51 19.72 1.97
#